data_294828092d1b365c64706bd956499c6e
#
_entry.id   294828092d1b365c64706bd956499c6e
#
_cell.length_a   1.000
_cell.length_b   1.000
_cell.length_c   1.000
_cell.angle_alpha   90.00
_cell.angle_beta   90.00
_cell.angle_gamma   90.00
#
_symmetry.space_group_name_H-M   'P 1'
#
loop_
_entity.id
_entity.type
_entity.pdbx_description
1 polymer ?
#
loop_
_entity_poly.entity_id
_entity_poly.type
_entity_poly.pdbx_seq_one_letter_code
_entity_poly.pdbx_strand_id
1 'polypeptide(L)'
;MTSSENAPEGALSGIRVIDLTRILAGPFCTMLLADMGAEVIKVESPGGGDAVRGQGIIKDGMSWYFAQFNRNKKSVTLDLYTDEGKDQLASLIEGADILVENFRPGVLSKIGFGKERLDALNPELIVASVNGYGSTGPYVDRPSFDFIAQAMSGFMSVTGEPDGAPMRAAPPMADLIAGLYCAFGAVTALNARSRTGEGQYVESSLNNSLISLMAFLSADYFAGGKVPDRSGNNHAIVAPYGLFKAKDGAIAVAPSNDTYVERFLDAVGLRHLLDDDRFCTNADRMRNRQTLLEIIDATTEQESVDYWIEVINKAGCPCGRVMNLQEVFDDPQVRAMDMVLDVDHGESGVVRMTGFPVKLSKTPARIQRPAPKLGEHNDEILGDS
;
A
#
# COMPACT_ATOMS: atom_id res chain seq x y z
N MET A 1 32.15 -8.84 13.18
CA MET A 1 31.39 -9.49 14.26
C MET A 1 31.29 -8.51 15.41
N THR A 2 30.30 -7.67 15.45
CA THR A 2 30.01 -6.77 16.59
C THR A 2 28.64 -7.20 17.11
N SER A 3 28.64 -7.55 18.38
CA SER A 3 27.58 -8.15 19.19
C SER A 3 26.20 -7.50 18.95
N SER A 4 25.22 -8.35 18.60
CA SER A 4 23.79 -8.03 18.42
C SER A 4 23.01 -7.78 19.74
N GLU A 5 23.70 -7.56 20.86
CA GLU A 5 23.09 -7.58 22.20
C GLU A 5 22.38 -6.28 22.64
N ASN A 6 22.35 -5.21 21.83
CA ASN A 6 21.73 -3.94 22.22
C ASN A 6 20.90 -3.24 21.14
N ALA A 7 20.42 -3.96 20.13
CA ALA A 7 19.49 -3.36 19.18
C ALA A 7 18.09 -3.26 19.84
N PRO A 8 17.41 -2.09 19.84
CA PRO A 8 16.09 -1.97 20.44
C PRO A 8 15.14 -2.97 19.78
N GLU A 9 14.31 -3.62 20.59
CA GLU A 9 13.28 -4.54 20.11
C GLU A 9 12.28 -3.81 19.20
N GLY A 10 11.69 -4.52 18.24
CA GLY A 10 10.62 -3.97 17.39
C GLY A 10 9.35 -3.67 18.18
N ALA A 11 8.49 -2.81 17.67
CA ALA A 11 7.24 -2.43 18.34
C ALA A 11 6.28 -3.62 18.54
N LEU A 12 6.41 -4.67 17.74
CA LEU A 12 5.62 -5.90 17.83
C LEU A 12 6.45 -7.11 18.29
N SER A 13 7.60 -6.89 18.96
CA SER A 13 8.37 -7.97 19.56
C SER A 13 7.52 -8.77 20.55
N GLY A 14 7.64 -10.10 20.48
CA GLY A 14 6.83 -11.03 21.26
C GLY A 14 5.47 -11.37 20.65
N ILE A 15 5.05 -10.70 19.58
CA ILE A 15 3.83 -11.03 18.84
C ILE A 15 4.14 -12.09 17.78
N ARG A 16 3.39 -13.21 17.80
CA ARG A 16 3.47 -14.29 16.81
C ARG A 16 2.31 -14.25 15.83
N VAL A 17 2.63 -14.26 14.55
CA VAL A 17 1.67 -14.19 13.44
C VAL A 17 1.78 -15.46 12.58
N ILE A 18 0.68 -16.18 12.41
CA ILE A 18 0.55 -17.26 11.43
C ILE A 18 0.00 -16.66 10.13
N ASP A 19 0.79 -16.78 9.08
CA ASP A 19 0.53 -16.19 7.77
C ASP A 19 0.11 -17.28 6.77
N LEU A 20 -1.21 -17.44 6.53
CA LEU A 20 -1.77 -18.31 5.50
C LEU A 20 -1.94 -17.61 4.16
N THR A 21 -1.45 -16.39 4.04
CA THR A 21 -1.72 -15.54 2.88
C THR A 21 -0.85 -15.88 1.68
N ARG A 22 -1.29 -15.43 0.51
CA ARG A 22 -0.60 -15.61 -0.77
C ARG A 22 -0.80 -14.42 -1.69
N ILE A 23 0.00 -14.32 -2.73
CA ILE A 23 0.02 -13.30 -3.77
C ILE A 23 0.50 -11.95 -3.23
N LEU A 24 -0.40 -11.01 -2.86
CA LEU A 24 0.02 -9.64 -2.54
C LEU A 24 -0.65 -9.04 -1.31
N ALA A 25 -1.96 -8.86 -1.28
CA ALA A 25 -2.65 -8.08 -0.24
C ALA A 25 -2.38 -8.61 1.18
N GLY A 26 -2.54 -9.92 1.39
CA GLY A 26 -2.22 -10.57 2.66
C GLY A 26 -0.73 -10.58 2.98
N PRO A 27 0.17 -11.01 2.05
CA PRO A 27 1.61 -10.93 2.27
C PRO A 27 2.12 -9.52 2.57
N PHE A 28 1.53 -8.48 1.99
CA PHE A 28 1.84 -7.09 2.35
C PHE A 28 1.43 -6.76 3.78
N CYS A 29 0.23 -7.18 4.21
CA CYS A 29 -0.21 -7.02 5.60
C CYS A 29 0.80 -7.67 6.56
N THR A 30 1.14 -8.95 6.36
CA THR A 30 2.03 -9.69 7.25
C THR A 30 3.48 -9.22 7.17
N MET A 31 3.93 -8.68 6.03
CA MET A 31 5.23 -8.01 5.91
C MET A 31 5.30 -6.76 6.80
N LEU A 32 4.25 -5.94 6.81
CA LEU A 32 4.20 -4.75 7.67
C LEU A 32 4.31 -5.11 9.15
N LEU A 33 3.65 -6.20 9.58
CA LEU A 33 3.76 -6.71 10.96
C LEU A 33 5.19 -7.23 11.24
N ALA A 34 5.77 -7.98 10.30
CA ALA A 34 7.14 -8.51 10.41
C ALA A 34 8.18 -7.39 10.48
N ASP A 35 8.06 -6.35 9.65
CA ASP A 35 8.94 -5.19 9.64
C ASP A 35 8.94 -4.43 10.98
N MET A 36 7.81 -4.47 11.70
CA MET A 36 7.65 -3.89 13.03
C MET A 36 8.09 -4.84 14.17
N GLY A 37 8.60 -6.03 13.86
CA GLY A 37 9.21 -6.93 14.83
C GLY A 37 8.39 -8.15 15.23
N ALA A 38 7.21 -8.37 14.66
CA ALA A 38 6.46 -9.60 14.88
C ALA A 38 7.18 -10.83 14.31
N GLU A 39 7.11 -11.97 14.99
CA GLU A 39 7.51 -13.25 14.44
C GLU A 39 6.41 -13.73 13.47
N VAL A 40 6.68 -13.66 12.16
CA VAL A 40 5.73 -14.07 11.13
C VAL A 40 6.13 -15.42 10.56
N ILE A 41 5.27 -16.43 10.72
CA ILE A 41 5.43 -17.79 10.19
C ILE A 41 4.48 -17.94 9.00
N LYS A 42 5.06 -17.91 7.79
CA LYS A 42 4.32 -18.13 6.55
C LYS A 42 4.16 -19.62 6.31
N VAL A 43 2.91 -20.06 6.30
CA VAL A 43 2.53 -21.44 6.01
C VAL A 43 2.24 -21.57 4.51
N GLU A 44 2.95 -22.46 3.85
CA GLU A 44 2.89 -22.64 2.40
C GLU A 44 2.59 -24.11 2.05
N SER A 45 2.01 -24.32 0.86
CA SER A 45 1.83 -25.67 0.34
C SER A 45 3.19 -26.30 -0.02
N PRO A 46 3.45 -27.58 0.30
CA PRO A 46 4.70 -28.26 -0.10
C PRO A 46 4.88 -28.37 -1.61
N GLY A 47 3.81 -28.28 -2.40
CA GLY A 47 3.84 -28.39 -3.86
C GLY A 47 4.27 -27.12 -4.63
N GLY A 48 5.08 -26.22 -4.02
CA GLY A 48 5.58 -25.03 -4.74
C GLY A 48 5.34 -23.71 -4.00
N GLY A 49 4.65 -23.74 -2.89
CA GLY A 49 4.45 -22.59 -2.02
C GLY A 49 3.51 -21.54 -2.61
N ASP A 50 3.80 -20.29 -2.28
CA ASP A 50 3.09 -19.12 -2.83
C ASP A 50 3.40 -18.95 -4.33
N ALA A 51 2.36 -18.77 -5.15
CA ALA A 51 2.49 -18.64 -6.61
C ALA A 51 3.45 -17.51 -7.03
N VAL A 52 3.63 -16.47 -6.21
CA VAL A 52 4.56 -15.37 -6.52
C VAL A 52 6.04 -15.79 -6.43
N ARG A 53 6.37 -16.96 -5.91
CA ARG A 53 7.71 -17.54 -6.01
C ARG A 53 8.14 -17.79 -7.46
N GLY A 54 7.15 -18.02 -8.34
CA GLY A 54 7.36 -18.21 -9.79
C GLY A 54 7.00 -16.98 -10.64
N GLN A 55 6.73 -15.81 -10.07
CA GLN A 55 6.27 -14.62 -10.78
C GLN A 55 7.28 -13.47 -10.73
N GLY A 56 7.13 -12.53 -11.66
CA GLY A 56 8.00 -11.36 -11.77
C GLY A 56 9.38 -11.72 -12.33
N ILE A 57 10.38 -10.91 -11.99
CA ILE A 57 11.78 -11.17 -12.36
C ILE A 57 12.35 -12.19 -11.38
N ILE A 58 12.79 -13.31 -11.91
CA ILE A 58 13.53 -14.35 -11.16
C ILE A 58 15.00 -14.19 -11.49
N LYS A 59 15.82 -13.96 -10.48
CA LYS A 59 17.26 -13.84 -10.61
C LYS A 59 17.92 -14.68 -9.51
N ASP A 60 18.91 -15.49 -9.89
CA ASP A 60 19.66 -16.36 -8.99
C ASP A 60 18.74 -17.26 -8.12
N GLY A 61 17.67 -17.79 -8.74
CA GLY A 61 16.68 -18.67 -8.09
C GLY A 61 15.66 -17.99 -7.19
N MET A 62 15.70 -16.65 -7.05
CA MET A 62 14.78 -15.86 -6.20
C MET A 62 13.86 -14.97 -7.05
N SER A 63 12.56 -15.04 -6.82
CA SER A 63 11.60 -14.04 -7.31
C SER A 63 11.77 -12.74 -6.52
N TRP A 64 12.10 -11.65 -7.20
CA TRP A 64 12.21 -10.33 -6.58
C TRP A 64 10.86 -9.82 -6.08
N TYR A 65 9.78 -10.27 -6.73
CA TYR A 65 8.43 -9.99 -6.25
C TYR A 65 8.16 -10.69 -4.90
N PHE A 66 8.50 -11.98 -4.78
CA PHE A 66 8.36 -12.69 -3.51
C PHE A 66 9.23 -12.05 -2.41
N ALA A 67 10.48 -11.75 -2.73
CA ALA A 67 11.43 -11.15 -1.78
C ALA A 67 10.92 -9.81 -1.22
N GLN A 68 10.34 -8.95 -2.07
CA GLN A 68 9.81 -7.64 -1.69
C GLN A 68 8.75 -7.72 -0.60
N PHE A 69 7.86 -8.72 -0.63
CA PHE A 69 6.68 -8.81 0.25
C PHE A 69 6.77 -9.92 1.31
N ASN A 70 7.88 -10.67 1.35
CA ASN A 70 8.06 -11.76 2.32
C ASN A 70 9.36 -11.67 3.13
N ARG A 71 10.03 -10.52 3.12
CA ARG A 71 11.14 -10.23 4.03
C ARG A 71 10.70 -10.33 5.48
N ASN A 72 11.62 -10.62 6.38
CA ASN A 72 11.38 -10.77 7.82
C ASN A 72 10.48 -11.94 8.23
N LYS A 73 10.04 -12.79 7.29
CA LYS A 73 9.20 -13.96 7.58
C LYS A 73 10.03 -15.24 7.71
N LYS A 74 9.50 -16.21 8.44
CA LYS A 74 9.88 -17.63 8.41
C LYS A 74 8.94 -18.36 7.45
N SER A 75 9.37 -19.46 6.83
CA SER A 75 8.51 -20.29 5.95
C SER A 75 8.48 -21.73 6.46
N VAL A 76 7.27 -22.27 6.60
CA VAL A 76 7.02 -23.70 6.82
C VAL A 76 6.10 -24.23 5.73
N THR A 77 6.22 -25.53 5.42
CA THR A 77 5.36 -26.20 4.46
C THR A 77 4.41 -27.15 5.16
N LEU A 78 3.09 -26.92 5.01
CA LEU A 78 2.04 -27.81 5.50
C LEU A 78 1.08 -28.18 4.38
N ASP A 79 0.74 -29.47 4.31
CA ASP A 79 -0.36 -29.93 3.45
C ASP A 79 -1.69 -29.87 4.24
N LEU A 80 -2.41 -28.78 4.09
CA LEU A 80 -3.68 -28.55 4.79
C LEU A 80 -4.84 -29.45 4.32
N TYR A 81 -4.60 -30.35 3.37
CA TYR A 81 -5.55 -31.38 2.97
C TYR A 81 -5.38 -32.69 3.76
N THR A 82 -4.26 -32.87 4.47
CA THR A 82 -4.01 -34.00 5.37
C THR A 82 -4.38 -33.68 6.81
N ASP A 83 -4.68 -34.71 7.61
CA ASP A 83 -4.96 -34.55 9.02
C ASP A 83 -3.70 -34.08 9.78
N GLU A 84 -2.53 -34.63 9.43
CA GLU A 84 -1.22 -34.23 9.98
C GLU A 84 -0.95 -32.73 9.80
N GLY A 85 -1.09 -32.21 8.56
CA GLY A 85 -0.87 -30.78 8.28
C GLY A 85 -1.88 -29.87 8.99
N LYS A 86 -3.12 -30.36 9.19
CA LYS A 86 -4.11 -29.64 10.00
C LYS A 86 -3.79 -29.65 11.50
N ASP A 87 -3.26 -30.74 12.02
CA ASP A 87 -2.87 -30.84 13.43
C ASP A 87 -1.65 -29.96 13.70
N GLN A 88 -0.69 -29.94 12.78
CA GLN A 88 0.45 -29.03 12.86
C GLN A 88 0.01 -27.55 12.80
N LEU A 89 -0.91 -27.20 11.91
CA LEU A 89 -1.47 -25.84 11.87
C LEU A 89 -2.21 -25.49 13.17
N ALA A 90 -2.98 -26.43 13.74
CA ALA A 90 -3.68 -26.22 15.01
C ALA A 90 -2.69 -25.90 16.13
N SER A 91 -1.60 -26.66 16.26
CA SER A 91 -0.53 -26.39 17.23
C SER A 91 0.11 -25.03 17.06
N LEU A 92 0.30 -24.57 15.81
CA LEU A 92 0.83 -23.21 15.55
C LEU A 92 -0.16 -22.12 16.00
N ILE A 93 -1.46 -22.34 15.78
CA ILE A 93 -2.54 -21.40 16.15
C ILE A 93 -2.70 -21.28 17.68
N GLU A 94 -2.53 -22.36 18.42
CA GLU A 94 -2.60 -22.35 19.90
C GLU A 94 -1.63 -21.36 20.53
N GLY A 95 -0.45 -21.19 19.92
CA GLY A 95 0.60 -20.27 20.39
C GLY A 95 0.67 -18.95 19.62
N ALA A 96 -0.33 -18.61 18.81
CA ALA A 96 -0.32 -17.43 17.96
C ALA A 96 -1.13 -16.26 18.56
N ASP A 97 -0.72 -15.06 18.29
CA ASP A 97 -1.48 -13.83 18.57
C ASP A 97 -2.42 -13.46 17.43
N ILE A 98 -1.97 -13.67 16.21
CA ILE A 98 -2.69 -13.29 15.00
C ILE A 98 -2.61 -14.42 13.98
N LEU A 99 -3.75 -14.74 13.36
CA LEU A 99 -3.86 -15.55 12.16
C LEU A 99 -4.28 -14.65 11.01
N VAL A 100 -3.46 -14.57 9.94
CA VAL A 100 -3.80 -13.78 8.74
C VAL A 100 -4.07 -14.70 7.57
N GLU A 101 -5.19 -14.49 6.89
CA GLU A 101 -5.57 -15.25 5.69
C GLU A 101 -6.12 -14.31 4.59
N ASN A 102 -6.03 -14.72 3.34
CA ASN A 102 -6.66 -14.02 2.21
C ASN A 102 -7.32 -14.97 1.22
N PHE A 103 -7.95 -15.99 1.75
CA PHE A 103 -8.77 -16.92 0.98
C PHE A 103 -10.13 -16.28 0.62
N ARG A 104 -10.86 -16.95 -0.26
CA ARG A 104 -12.27 -16.62 -0.43
C ARG A 104 -13.03 -16.94 0.85
N PRO A 105 -14.06 -16.16 1.23
CA PRO A 105 -14.88 -16.44 2.38
C PRO A 105 -15.34 -17.91 2.44
N GLY A 106 -15.26 -18.51 3.62
CA GLY A 106 -15.61 -19.91 3.85
C GLY A 106 -14.55 -20.97 3.52
N VAL A 107 -13.44 -20.62 2.85
CA VAL A 107 -12.37 -21.60 2.56
C VAL A 107 -11.68 -22.05 3.82
N LEU A 108 -11.37 -21.16 4.76
CA LEU A 108 -10.75 -21.50 6.05
C LEU A 108 -11.64 -22.49 6.84
N SER A 109 -12.95 -22.28 6.85
CA SER A 109 -13.91 -23.23 7.44
C SER A 109 -13.92 -24.57 6.72
N LYS A 110 -13.86 -24.59 5.37
CA LYS A 110 -13.87 -25.84 4.58
C LYS A 110 -12.65 -26.72 4.83
N ILE A 111 -11.49 -26.11 5.12
CA ILE A 111 -10.28 -26.88 5.48
C ILE A 111 -10.27 -27.26 6.97
N GLY A 112 -11.33 -26.92 7.71
CA GLY A 112 -11.55 -27.35 9.08
C GLY A 112 -11.23 -26.30 10.15
N PHE A 113 -10.91 -25.06 9.79
CA PHE A 113 -10.61 -23.96 10.72
C PHE A 113 -11.73 -22.91 10.71
N GLY A 114 -12.97 -23.36 10.95
CA GLY A 114 -14.11 -22.48 11.18
C GLY A 114 -14.00 -21.75 12.53
N LYS A 115 -14.89 -20.75 12.71
CA LYS A 115 -14.87 -19.88 13.90
C LYS A 115 -14.87 -20.68 15.20
N GLU A 116 -15.73 -21.66 15.35
CA GLU A 116 -15.88 -22.45 16.58
C GLU A 116 -14.60 -23.22 16.94
N ARG A 117 -13.88 -23.73 15.93
CA ARG A 117 -12.60 -24.41 16.15
C ARG A 117 -11.49 -23.42 16.51
N LEU A 118 -11.43 -22.28 15.85
CA LEU A 118 -10.43 -21.26 16.14
C LEU A 118 -10.62 -20.69 17.55
N ASP A 119 -11.85 -20.38 17.93
CA ASP A 119 -12.19 -19.90 19.27
C ASP A 119 -11.86 -20.95 20.36
N ALA A 120 -12.04 -22.26 20.03
CA ALA A 120 -11.70 -23.35 20.95
C ALA A 120 -10.18 -23.59 21.08
N LEU A 121 -9.42 -23.41 19.98
CA LEU A 121 -7.96 -23.53 20.00
C LEU A 121 -7.31 -22.36 20.74
N ASN A 122 -7.79 -21.15 20.51
CA ASN A 122 -7.21 -19.95 21.10
C ASN A 122 -8.26 -18.82 21.19
N PRO A 123 -8.89 -18.61 22.34
CA PRO A 123 -9.88 -17.55 22.52
C PRO A 123 -9.32 -16.13 22.46
N GLU A 124 -7.99 -15.97 22.58
CA GLU A 124 -7.32 -14.69 22.45
C GLU A 124 -6.83 -14.40 21.02
N LEU A 125 -7.05 -15.34 20.08
CA LEU A 125 -6.60 -15.21 18.70
C LEU A 125 -7.29 -14.06 17.98
N ILE A 126 -6.49 -13.23 17.31
CA ILE A 126 -6.98 -12.26 16.35
C ILE A 126 -6.95 -12.90 14.96
N VAL A 127 -8.10 -13.05 14.34
CA VAL A 127 -8.20 -13.56 12.96
C VAL A 127 -8.38 -12.40 11.99
N ALA A 128 -7.38 -12.15 11.16
CA ALA A 128 -7.37 -11.05 10.21
C ALA A 128 -7.51 -11.57 8.77
N SER A 129 -8.57 -11.16 8.09
CA SER A 129 -8.91 -11.60 6.74
C SER A 129 -8.85 -10.47 5.72
N VAL A 130 -8.23 -10.74 4.56
CA VAL A 130 -8.27 -9.85 3.39
C VAL A 130 -8.99 -10.57 2.25
N ASN A 131 -10.11 -10.01 1.78
CA ASN A 131 -10.91 -10.62 0.72
C ASN A 131 -11.39 -9.58 -0.32
N GLY A 132 -12.15 -10.01 -1.32
CA GLY A 132 -12.57 -9.14 -2.42
C GLY A 132 -13.62 -8.09 -2.04
N TYR A 133 -14.71 -8.54 -1.38
CA TYR A 133 -15.93 -7.74 -1.18
C TYR A 133 -16.46 -7.75 0.26
N GLY A 134 -15.80 -8.44 1.18
CA GLY A 134 -16.30 -8.72 2.51
C GLY A 134 -16.89 -10.13 2.64
N SER A 135 -17.13 -10.54 3.89
CA SER A 135 -17.67 -11.87 4.24
C SER A 135 -19.21 -11.91 4.20
N THR A 136 -19.87 -10.80 3.92
CA THR A 136 -21.33 -10.67 3.84
C THR A 136 -21.76 -9.93 2.59
N GLY A 137 -23.06 -10.00 2.27
CA GLY A 137 -23.65 -9.29 1.16
C GLY A 137 -23.69 -10.10 -0.16
N PRO A 138 -24.26 -9.50 -1.22
CA PRO A 138 -24.57 -10.24 -2.46
C PRO A 138 -23.34 -10.65 -3.29
N TYR A 139 -22.13 -10.16 -2.96
CA TYR A 139 -20.92 -10.41 -3.72
C TYR A 139 -19.91 -11.32 -2.99
N VAL A 140 -20.28 -11.90 -1.85
CA VAL A 140 -19.41 -12.73 -1.01
C VAL A 140 -18.70 -13.85 -1.78
N ASP A 141 -19.38 -14.49 -2.72
CA ASP A 141 -18.84 -15.60 -3.51
C ASP A 141 -18.13 -15.15 -4.81
N ARG A 142 -18.13 -13.85 -5.11
CA ARG A 142 -17.50 -13.36 -6.35
C ARG A 142 -15.98 -13.36 -6.22
N PRO A 143 -15.26 -13.85 -7.25
CA PRO A 143 -13.81 -13.68 -7.31
C PRO A 143 -13.46 -12.21 -7.52
N SER A 144 -12.39 -11.77 -6.87
CA SER A 144 -11.83 -10.44 -7.07
C SER A 144 -10.31 -10.48 -7.03
N PHE A 145 -9.72 -9.59 -7.80
CA PHE A 145 -8.33 -9.17 -7.73
C PHE A 145 -8.30 -7.64 -7.80
N ASP A 146 -7.14 -7.06 -7.59
CA ASP A 146 -6.92 -5.61 -7.62
C ASP A 146 -7.65 -4.90 -8.76
N PHE A 147 -7.48 -5.37 -10.00
CA PHE A 147 -8.08 -4.73 -11.18
C PHE A 147 -9.61 -4.70 -11.13
N ILE A 148 -10.23 -5.78 -10.66
CA ILE A 148 -11.69 -5.84 -10.52
C ILE A 148 -12.16 -4.91 -9.41
N ALA A 149 -11.43 -4.86 -8.28
CA ALA A 149 -11.75 -3.95 -7.19
C ALA A 149 -11.59 -2.47 -7.61
N GLN A 150 -10.55 -2.12 -8.36
CA GLN A 150 -10.41 -0.78 -8.93
C GLN A 150 -11.59 -0.40 -9.84
N ALA A 151 -12.10 -1.36 -10.64
CA ALA A 151 -13.26 -1.12 -11.51
C ALA A 151 -14.58 -0.96 -10.73
N MET A 152 -14.79 -1.82 -9.72
CA MET A 152 -16.06 -1.94 -8.99
C MET A 152 -16.23 -0.91 -7.86
N SER A 153 -15.13 -0.32 -7.36
CA SER A 153 -15.14 0.67 -6.28
C SER A 153 -15.45 2.10 -6.72
N GLY A 154 -15.55 2.35 -8.03
CA GLY A 154 -15.64 3.69 -8.57
C GLY A 154 -14.29 4.37 -8.83
N PHE A 155 -13.18 3.80 -8.34
CA PHE A 155 -11.84 4.39 -8.47
C PHE A 155 -11.45 4.67 -9.92
N MET A 156 -11.69 3.71 -10.83
CA MET A 156 -11.40 3.90 -12.25
C MET A 156 -12.32 4.95 -12.91
N SER A 157 -13.53 5.12 -12.41
CA SER A 157 -14.48 6.07 -13.01
C SER A 157 -14.05 7.53 -12.88
N VAL A 158 -13.22 7.84 -11.86
CA VAL A 158 -12.69 9.18 -11.60
C VAL A 158 -11.22 9.34 -12.00
N THR A 159 -10.59 8.26 -12.49
CA THR A 159 -9.17 8.25 -12.88
C THR A 159 -9.03 8.20 -14.39
N GLY A 160 -8.21 9.10 -14.95
CA GLY A 160 -7.93 9.21 -16.38
C GLY A 160 -8.23 10.58 -16.96
N GLU A 161 -7.94 10.77 -18.25
CA GLU A 161 -8.21 12.00 -18.97
C GLU A 161 -9.74 12.24 -19.10
N PRO A 162 -10.20 13.50 -19.12
CA PRO A 162 -11.62 13.85 -19.16
C PRO A 162 -12.42 13.12 -20.24
N ASP A 163 -11.90 13.11 -21.47
CA ASP A 163 -12.53 12.48 -22.63
C ASP A 163 -12.00 11.07 -22.93
N GLY A 164 -11.14 10.55 -22.04
CA GLY A 164 -10.54 9.23 -22.17
C GLY A 164 -11.39 8.10 -21.59
N ALA A 165 -10.91 6.86 -21.71
CA ALA A 165 -11.49 5.73 -21.01
C ALA A 165 -11.15 5.77 -19.51
N PRO A 166 -11.99 5.16 -18.63
CA PRO A 166 -11.63 4.92 -17.24
C PRO A 166 -10.29 4.18 -17.15
N MET A 167 -9.40 4.63 -16.26
CA MET A 167 -8.06 4.08 -16.12
C MET A 167 -7.82 3.52 -14.72
N ARG A 168 -7.11 2.40 -14.64
CA ARG A 168 -6.59 1.91 -13.36
C ARG A 168 -5.31 2.65 -12.98
N ALA A 169 -5.00 2.72 -11.69
CA ALA A 169 -3.64 2.96 -11.25
C ALA A 169 -2.74 1.77 -11.63
N ALA A 170 -1.49 2.03 -12.05
CA ALA A 170 -0.54 0.97 -12.36
C ALA A 170 -0.14 0.14 -11.13
N PRO A 171 0.17 0.74 -9.96
CA PRO A 171 0.33 -0.02 -8.73
C PRO A 171 -0.99 -0.69 -8.32
N PRO A 172 -0.93 -1.90 -7.71
CA PRO A 172 -2.12 -2.65 -7.26
C PRO A 172 -2.73 -2.02 -6.00
N MET A 173 -3.40 -0.88 -6.18
CA MET A 173 -3.87 -0.02 -5.10
C MET A 173 -4.87 -0.71 -4.17
N ALA A 174 -5.76 -1.54 -4.71
CA ALA A 174 -6.75 -2.26 -3.90
C ALA A 174 -6.07 -3.26 -2.95
N ASP A 175 -5.11 -4.03 -3.46
CA ASP A 175 -4.36 -5.01 -2.67
C ASP A 175 -3.55 -4.32 -1.56
N LEU A 176 -2.80 -3.27 -1.92
CA LEU A 176 -1.93 -2.58 -0.97
C LEU A 176 -2.72 -1.87 0.13
N ILE A 177 -3.80 -1.17 -0.21
CA ILE A 177 -4.61 -0.47 0.80
C ILE A 177 -5.39 -1.46 1.67
N ALA A 178 -5.93 -2.54 1.10
CA ALA A 178 -6.60 -3.56 1.90
C ALA A 178 -5.62 -4.26 2.86
N GLY A 179 -4.41 -4.58 2.41
CA GLY A 179 -3.35 -5.11 3.25
C GLY A 179 -2.94 -4.16 4.38
N LEU A 180 -2.81 -2.86 4.07
CA LEU A 180 -2.53 -1.83 5.07
C LEU A 180 -3.64 -1.70 6.11
N TYR A 181 -4.92 -1.65 5.69
CA TYR A 181 -6.05 -1.61 6.61
C TYR A 181 -6.15 -2.88 7.46
N CYS A 182 -5.83 -4.04 6.89
CA CYS A 182 -5.79 -5.29 7.63
C CYS A 182 -4.71 -5.25 8.72
N ALA A 183 -3.49 -4.79 8.40
CA ALA A 183 -2.42 -4.63 9.39
C ALA A 183 -2.79 -3.61 10.47
N PHE A 184 -3.37 -2.46 10.11
CA PHE A 184 -3.88 -1.48 11.05
C PHE A 184 -4.97 -2.08 11.96
N GLY A 185 -5.92 -2.83 11.39
CA GLY A 185 -6.98 -3.52 12.12
C GLY A 185 -6.42 -4.56 13.10
N ALA A 186 -5.44 -5.36 12.68
CA ALA A 186 -4.79 -6.36 13.52
C ALA A 186 -4.08 -5.72 14.73
N VAL A 187 -3.30 -4.65 14.52
CA VAL A 187 -2.65 -3.91 15.61
C VAL A 187 -3.67 -3.24 16.53
N THR A 188 -4.77 -2.72 15.98
CA THR A 188 -5.88 -2.16 16.77
C THR A 188 -6.55 -3.25 17.63
N ALA A 189 -6.73 -4.44 17.09
CA ALA A 189 -7.27 -5.60 17.81
C ALA A 189 -6.34 -6.07 18.94
N LEU A 190 -5.00 -6.08 18.73
CA LEU A 190 -4.02 -6.35 19.78
C LEU A 190 -4.16 -5.34 20.94
N ASN A 191 -4.27 -4.04 20.61
CA ASN A 191 -4.49 -3.02 21.64
C ASN A 191 -5.85 -3.17 22.35
N ALA A 192 -6.90 -3.62 21.68
CA ALA A 192 -8.17 -3.93 22.33
C ALA A 192 -8.03 -5.15 23.25
N ARG A 193 -7.41 -6.24 22.78
CA ARG A 193 -7.16 -7.47 23.54
C ARG A 193 -6.41 -7.21 24.85
N SER A 194 -5.47 -6.28 24.87
CA SER A 194 -4.72 -5.94 26.11
C SER A 194 -5.63 -5.44 27.26
N ARG A 195 -6.86 -5.03 26.94
CA ARG A 195 -7.86 -4.58 27.93
C ARG A 195 -8.99 -5.57 28.12
N THR A 196 -9.37 -6.31 27.09
CA THR A 196 -10.52 -7.24 27.12
C THR A 196 -10.12 -8.67 27.47
N GLY A 197 -8.87 -9.06 27.19
CA GLY A 197 -8.41 -10.44 27.29
C GLY A 197 -8.95 -11.36 26.19
N GLU A 198 -9.65 -10.81 25.18
CA GLU A 198 -10.32 -11.60 24.14
C GLU A 198 -9.78 -11.25 22.76
N GLY A 199 -9.66 -12.27 21.89
CA GLY A 199 -9.40 -12.12 20.48
C GLY A 199 -10.63 -11.59 19.72
N GLN A 200 -10.45 -11.29 18.43
CA GLN A 200 -11.55 -10.86 17.56
C GLN A 200 -11.26 -11.09 16.09
N TYR A 201 -12.30 -10.99 15.28
CA TYR A 201 -12.19 -11.04 13.82
C TYR A 201 -12.03 -9.64 13.25
N VAL A 202 -11.03 -9.49 12.37
CA VAL A 202 -10.71 -8.28 11.63
C VAL A 202 -10.90 -8.60 10.15
N GLU A 203 -11.67 -7.79 9.44
CA GLU A 203 -11.88 -7.96 8.01
C GLU A 203 -11.54 -6.67 7.26
N SER A 204 -10.78 -6.79 6.19
CA SER A 204 -10.54 -5.76 5.19
C SER A 204 -10.86 -6.31 3.81
N SER A 205 -11.57 -5.55 2.98
CA SER A 205 -11.84 -5.97 1.61
C SER A 205 -11.25 -5.00 0.58
N LEU A 206 -10.82 -5.54 -0.55
CA LEU A 206 -10.23 -4.77 -1.65
C LEU A 206 -11.17 -3.64 -2.09
N ASN A 207 -12.44 -3.98 -2.29
CA ASN A 207 -13.44 -3.03 -2.77
C ASN A 207 -13.72 -1.90 -1.77
N ASN A 208 -13.99 -2.24 -0.51
CA ASN A 208 -14.31 -1.25 0.53
C ASN A 208 -13.12 -0.34 0.83
N SER A 209 -11.91 -0.89 0.76
CA SER A 209 -10.67 -0.14 0.95
C SER A 209 -10.52 0.97 -0.08
N LEU A 210 -10.81 0.69 -1.36
CA LEU A 210 -10.78 1.73 -2.40
C LEU A 210 -11.95 2.71 -2.30
N ILE A 211 -13.16 2.25 -1.93
CA ILE A 211 -14.29 3.14 -1.69
C ILE A 211 -13.95 4.18 -0.61
N SER A 212 -13.27 3.76 0.45
CA SER A 212 -12.85 4.66 1.53
C SER A 212 -11.87 5.76 1.07
N LEU A 213 -11.15 5.53 -0.03
CA LEU A 213 -10.21 6.50 -0.62
C LEU A 213 -10.86 7.53 -1.54
N MET A 214 -12.18 7.47 -1.77
CA MET A 214 -12.87 8.47 -2.62
C MET A 214 -12.85 9.88 -1.99
N ALA A 215 -12.50 10.00 -0.71
CA ALA A 215 -12.27 11.25 0.00
C ALA A 215 -13.37 12.29 -0.23
N PHE A 216 -13.02 13.51 -0.66
CA PHE A 216 -13.96 14.59 -0.93
C PHE A 216 -14.88 14.31 -2.13
N LEU A 217 -14.49 13.46 -3.08
CA LEU A 217 -15.34 13.11 -4.23
C LEU A 217 -16.62 12.40 -3.79
N SER A 218 -16.53 11.50 -2.79
CA SER A 218 -17.73 10.88 -2.21
C SER A 218 -18.56 11.86 -1.39
N ALA A 219 -17.93 12.79 -0.66
CA ALA A 219 -18.64 13.82 0.10
C ALA A 219 -19.44 14.75 -0.84
N ASP A 220 -18.81 15.20 -1.93
CA ASP A 220 -19.44 16.05 -2.94
C ASP A 220 -20.61 15.32 -3.63
N TYR A 221 -20.44 14.05 -3.95
CA TYR A 221 -21.51 13.21 -4.50
C TYR A 221 -22.70 13.09 -3.52
N PHE A 222 -22.44 12.79 -2.25
CA PHE A 222 -23.51 12.66 -1.25
C PHE A 222 -24.23 13.99 -0.99
N ALA A 223 -23.52 15.11 -1.03
CA ALA A 223 -24.09 16.43 -0.82
C ALA A 223 -24.89 16.95 -2.03
N GLY A 224 -24.40 16.73 -3.24
CA GLY A 224 -24.92 17.35 -4.46
C GLY A 224 -25.55 16.38 -5.47
N GLY A 225 -25.39 15.06 -5.30
CA GLY A 225 -25.89 14.02 -6.22
C GLY A 225 -25.19 13.99 -7.59
N LYS A 226 -24.23 14.88 -7.84
CA LYS A 226 -23.51 14.90 -9.11
C LYS A 226 -22.41 13.86 -9.12
N VAL A 227 -22.43 12.95 -10.09
CA VAL A 227 -21.34 11.99 -10.31
C VAL A 227 -20.08 12.74 -10.73
N PRO A 228 -18.93 12.53 -10.05
CA PRO A 228 -17.67 13.19 -10.43
C PRO A 228 -17.20 12.75 -11.82
N ASP A 229 -16.75 13.73 -12.61
CA ASP A 229 -16.08 13.47 -13.89
C ASP A 229 -14.59 13.22 -13.70
N ARG A 230 -13.93 12.58 -14.67
CA ARG A 230 -12.48 12.51 -14.71
C ARG A 230 -11.90 13.90 -15.01
N SER A 231 -10.79 14.23 -14.36
CA SER A 231 -10.14 15.54 -14.51
C SER A 231 -8.67 15.45 -14.96
N GLY A 232 -8.21 14.26 -15.36
CA GLY A 232 -6.80 14.03 -15.69
C GLY A 232 -5.89 14.35 -14.53
N ASN A 233 -4.89 15.16 -14.79
CA ASN A 233 -3.96 15.66 -13.76
C ASN A 233 -4.43 16.95 -13.08
N ASN A 234 -5.61 17.45 -13.41
CA ASN A 234 -6.17 18.65 -12.79
C ASN A 234 -6.94 18.30 -11.51
N HIS A 235 -6.95 19.22 -10.55
CA HIS A 235 -7.76 19.05 -9.36
C HIS A 235 -9.26 19.24 -9.68
N ALA A 236 -10.13 18.43 -9.07
CA ALA A 236 -11.56 18.46 -9.38
C ALA A 236 -12.25 19.78 -9.01
N ILE A 237 -11.77 20.49 -7.97
CA ILE A 237 -12.45 21.67 -7.40
C ILE A 237 -11.56 22.92 -7.28
N VAL A 238 -10.29 22.87 -7.70
CA VAL A 238 -9.34 23.99 -7.60
C VAL A 238 -8.65 24.23 -8.95
N ALA A 239 -8.47 25.49 -9.34
CA ALA A 239 -7.71 25.91 -10.51
C ALA A 239 -6.91 27.20 -10.23
N PRO A 240 -5.66 27.33 -10.79
CA PRO A 240 -4.92 26.30 -11.49
C PRO A 240 -4.37 25.23 -10.55
N TYR A 241 -4.28 23.98 -10.94
CA TYR A 241 -3.67 22.89 -10.19
C TYR A 241 -3.47 21.71 -11.17
N GLY A 242 -2.27 21.21 -11.33
CA GLY A 242 -2.02 20.11 -12.25
C GLY A 242 -0.61 20.04 -12.81
N LEU A 243 -0.49 19.49 -14.01
CA LEU A 243 0.76 19.48 -14.77
C LEU A 243 0.76 20.65 -15.76
N PHE A 244 1.89 21.37 -15.79
CA PHE A 244 2.15 22.46 -16.73
C PHE A 244 3.38 22.13 -17.55
N LYS A 245 3.36 22.54 -18.80
CA LYS A 245 4.49 22.33 -19.70
C LYS A 245 5.69 23.18 -19.30
N ALA A 246 6.88 22.65 -19.48
CA ALA A 246 8.14 23.38 -19.40
C ALA A 246 8.96 23.08 -20.66
N LYS A 247 10.03 23.83 -20.89
CA LYS A 247 10.87 23.72 -22.08
C LYS A 247 11.40 22.31 -22.36
N ASP A 248 11.67 21.54 -21.33
CA ASP A 248 12.31 20.22 -21.36
C ASP A 248 11.48 19.13 -20.66
N GLY A 249 10.20 19.39 -20.38
CA GLY A 249 9.31 18.42 -19.73
C GLY A 249 8.04 19.03 -19.18
N ALA A 250 7.66 18.59 -17.98
CA ALA A 250 6.49 19.12 -17.27
C ALA A 250 6.77 19.29 -15.77
N ILE A 251 6.14 20.31 -15.19
CA ILE A 251 6.13 20.56 -13.74
C ILE A 251 4.75 20.25 -13.16
N ALA A 252 4.72 19.62 -12.00
CA ALA A 252 3.53 19.46 -11.18
C ALA A 252 3.45 20.62 -10.20
N VAL A 253 2.36 21.39 -10.22
CA VAL A 253 2.16 22.53 -9.32
C VAL A 253 0.83 22.38 -8.60
N ALA A 254 0.83 22.59 -7.27
CA ALA A 254 -0.31 22.32 -6.40
C ALA A 254 -0.75 23.55 -5.58
N PRO A 255 -1.21 24.65 -6.20
CA PRO A 255 -1.70 25.83 -5.51
C PRO A 255 -3.12 25.59 -4.98
N SER A 256 -3.22 24.99 -3.79
CA SER A 256 -4.46 24.47 -3.21
C SER A 256 -5.43 25.53 -2.64
N ASN A 257 -5.04 26.79 -2.58
CA ASN A 257 -5.87 27.92 -2.15
C ASN A 257 -5.42 29.22 -2.80
N ASP A 258 -6.18 30.29 -2.62
CA ASP A 258 -5.92 31.58 -3.29
C ASP A 258 -4.54 32.17 -2.95
N THR A 259 -4.04 31.98 -1.72
CA THR A 259 -2.69 32.42 -1.35
C THR A 259 -1.60 31.70 -2.18
N TYR A 260 -1.74 30.41 -2.38
CA TYR A 260 -0.80 29.65 -3.22
C TYR A 260 -0.98 29.97 -4.71
N VAL A 261 -2.23 30.24 -5.16
CA VAL A 261 -2.48 30.70 -6.53
C VAL A 261 -1.79 32.03 -6.79
N GLU A 262 -1.91 32.99 -5.87
CA GLU A 262 -1.22 34.29 -5.96
C GLU A 262 0.29 34.09 -6.03
N ARG A 263 0.90 33.31 -5.13
CA ARG A 263 2.34 33.02 -5.13
C ARG A 263 2.82 32.34 -6.42
N PHE A 264 2.03 31.40 -6.93
CA PHE A 264 2.36 30.73 -8.18
C PHE A 264 2.32 31.66 -9.37
N LEU A 265 1.21 32.41 -9.54
CA LEU A 265 1.06 33.34 -10.65
C LEU A 265 2.08 34.49 -10.58
N ASP A 266 2.43 34.95 -9.40
CA ASP A 266 3.51 35.94 -9.21
C ASP A 266 4.87 35.36 -9.63
N ALA A 267 5.19 34.15 -9.18
CA ALA A 267 6.44 33.47 -9.50
C ALA A 267 6.66 33.23 -11.02
N VAL A 268 5.58 33.01 -11.75
CA VAL A 268 5.65 32.84 -13.21
C VAL A 268 5.36 34.14 -14.00
N GLY A 269 5.27 35.30 -13.30
CA GLY A 269 5.06 36.61 -13.95
C GLY A 269 3.65 36.86 -14.44
N LEU A 270 2.67 36.11 -13.97
CA LEU A 270 1.27 36.17 -14.41
C LEU A 270 0.32 36.74 -13.34
N ARG A 271 0.83 37.43 -12.30
CA ARG A 271 0.01 37.99 -11.22
C ARG A 271 -1.17 38.84 -11.72
N HIS A 272 -0.99 39.57 -12.84
CA HIS A 272 -2.03 40.41 -13.44
C HIS A 272 -3.31 39.65 -13.82
N LEU A 273 -3.26 38.32 -13.97
CA LEU A 273 -4.44 37.49 -14.23
C LEU A 273 -5.43 37.50 -13.04
N LEU A 274 -5.00 37.82 -11.84
CA LEU A 274 -5.91 37.92 -10.69
C LEU A 274 -6.81 39.15 -10.74
N ASP A 275 -6.46 40.16 -11.57
CA ASP A 275 -7.27 41.36 -11.83
C ASP A 275 -8.21 41.19 -13.03
N ASP A 276 -8.17 40.05 -13.71
CA ASP A 276 -9.03 39.69 -14.84
C ASP A 276 -10.29 38.98 -14.32
N ASP A 277 -11.48 39.50 -14.68
CA ASP A 277 -12.78 38.94 -14.26
C ASP A 277 -12.95 37.44 -14.55
N ARG A 278 -12.17 36.90 -15.53
CA ARG A 278 -12.17 35.46 -15.86
C ARG A 278 -11.46 34.61 -14.81
N PHE A 279 -10.59 35.20 -13.95
CA PHE A 279 -9.69 34.43 -13.08
C PHE A 279 -9.61 34.93 -11.65
N CYS A 280 -10.34 35.97 -11.28
CA CYS A 280 -10.26 36.61 -9.97
C CYS A 280 -10.67 35.72 -8.80
N THR A 281 -11.64 34.82 -8.99
CA THR A 281 -12.04 33.84 -7.97
C THR A 281 -11.76 32.41 -8.41
N ASN A 282 -11.74 31.46 -7.45
CA ASN A 282 -11.61 30.04 -7.82
C ASN A 282 -12.76 29.58 -8.75
N ALA A 283 -13.99 30.06 -8.53
CA ALA A 283 -15.14 29.75 -9.37
C ALA A 283 -14.93 30.25 -10.81
N ASP A 284 -14.35 31.43 -10.97
CA ASP A 284 -14.05 32.01 -12.29
C ASP A 284 -12.92 31.23 -12.98
N ARG A 285 -11.87 30.91 -12.26
CA ARG A 285 -10.76 30.07 -12.75
C ARG A 285 -11.22 28.68 -13.17
N MET A 286 -12.13 28.08 -12.39
CA MET A 286 -12.72 26.78 -12.75
C MET A 286 -13.54 26.83 -14.02
N ARG A 287 -14.35 27.90 -14.22
CA ARG A 287 -15.12 28.07 -15.46
C ARG A 287 -14.23 28.29 -16.68
N ASN A 288 -13.12 29.00 -16.51
CA ASN A 288 -12.20 29.38 -17.58
C ASN A 288 -10.90 28.59 -17.52
N ARG A 289 -10.93 27.35 -16.91
CA ARG A 289 -9.75 26.56 -16.64
C ARG A 289 -8.87 26.36 -17.87
N GLN A 290 -9.45 25.93 -18.97
CA GLN A 290 -8.69 25.63 -20.20
C GLN A 290 -7.88 26.84 -20.67
N THR A 291 -8.49 28.01 -20.74
CA THR A 291 -7.82 29.26 -21.12
C THR A 291 -6.71 29.63 -20.11
N LEU A 292 -6.96 29.46 -18.81
CA LEU A 292 -5.95 29.73 -17.78
C LEU A 292 -4.73 28.80 -17.93
N LEU A 293 -4.96 27.51 -18.15
CA LEU A 293 -3.87 26.53 -18.35
C LEU A 293 -3.06 26.87 -19.62
N GLU A 294 -3.70 27.23 -20.71
CA GLU A 294 -3.02 27.63 -21.95
C GLU A 294 -2.11 28.86 -21.76
N ILE A 295 -2.57 29.86 -21.01
CA ILE A 295 -1.77 31.05 -20.68
C ILE A 295 -0.55 30.66 -19.82
N ILE A 296 -0.76 29.82 -18.81
CA ILE A 296 0.32 29.36 -17.93
C ILE A 296 1.33 28.53 -18.73
N ASP A 297 0.89 27.56 -19.52
CA ASP A 297 1.73 26.72 -20.36
C ASP A 297 2.59 27.56 -21.30
N ALA A 298 2.01 28.54 -22.00
CA ALA A 298 2.77 29.44 -22.90
C ALA A 298 3.90 30.20 -22.20
N THR A 299 3.74 30.47 -20.90
CA THR A 299 4.76 31.13 -20.09
C THR A 299 5.79 30.11 -19.60
N THR A 300 5.33 28.98 -19.08
CA THR A 300 6.22 28.00 -18.44
C THR A 300 7.04 27.20 -19.46
N GLU A 301 6.61 27.09 -20.72
CA GLU A 301 7.40 26.53 -21.84
C GLU A 301 8.70 27.31 -22.15
N GLN A 302 8.87 28.53 -21.63
CA GLN A 302 10.06 29.35 -21.92
C GLN A 302 11.29 28.92 -21.13
N GLU A 303 11.11 28.28 -19.96
CA GLU A 303 12.21 27.90 -19.08
C GLU A 303 12.18 26.40 -18.73
N SER A 304 13.28 25.89 -18.19
CA SER A 304 13.42 24.46 -17.85
C SER A 304 12.62 24.05 -16.61
N VAL A 305 12.39 22.76 -16.47
CA VAL A 305 11.76 22.16 -15.27
C VAL A 305 12.52 22.57 -14.01
N ASP A 306 13.84 22.49 -14.00
CA ASP A 306 14.66 22.83 -12.82
C ASP A 306 14.53 24.30 -12.43
N TYR A 307 14.53 25.20 -13.42
CA TYR A 307 14.31 26.62 -13.18
C TYR A 307 12.97 26.89 -12.47
N TRP A 308 11.89 26.31 -12.98
CA TRP A 308 10.58 26.52 -12.40
C TRP A 308 10.43 25.91 -11.01
N ILE A 309 11.01 24.72 -10.79
CA ILE A 309 11.01 24.09 -9.45
C ILE A 309 11.67 25.02 -8.43
N GLU A 310 12.82 25.61 -8.77
CA GLU A 310 13.52 26.54 -7.87
C GLU A 310 12.69 27.80 -7.60
N VAL A 311 12.23 28.46 -8.65
CA VAL A 311 11.50 29.73 -8.55
C VAL A 311 10.18 29.59 -7.81
N ILE A 312 9.38 28.57 -8.17
CA ILE A 312 8.04 28.39 -7.58
C ILE A 312 8.13 27.92 -6.11
N ASN A 313 9.05 26.99 -5.79
CA ASN A 313 9.26 26.59 -4.40
C ASN A 313 9.80 27.72 -3.53
N LYS A 314 10.70 28.57 -4.07
CA LYS A 314 11.19 29.76 -3.37
C LYS A 314 10.08 30.77 -3.08
N ALA A 315 9.09 30.88 -3.96
CA ALA A 315 7.88 31.67 -3.71
C ALA A 315 6.94 31.02 -2.68
N GLY A 316 7.23 29.81 -2.22
CA GLY A 316 6.46 29.07 -1.24
C GLY A 316 5.20 28.41 -1.79
N CYS A 317 5.17 28.09 -3.10
CA CYS A 317 4.14 27.28 -3.72
C CYS A 317 4.71 25.87 -4.04
N PRO A 318 4.00 24.77 -3.71
CA PRO A 318 4.48 23.41 -3.99
C PRO A 318 4.65 23.18 -5.48
N CYS A 319 5.87 22.80 -5.88
CA CYS A 319 6.23 22.45 -7.26
C CYS A 319 7.22 21.30 -7.28
N GLY A 320 7.08 20.39 -8.24
CA GLY A 320 7.98 19.25 -8.44
C GLY A 320 7.95 18.75 -9.87
N ARG A 321 8.88 17.83 -10.20
CA ARG A 321 8.89 17.12 -11.48
C ARG A 321 8.16 15.80 -11.39
N VAL A 322 7.69 15.29 -12.52
CA VAL A 322 7.23 13.89 -12.64
C VAL A 322 8.45 13.01 -12.82
N MET A 323 8.79 12.24 -11.78
CA MET A 323 9.94 11.34 -11.78
C MET A 323 9.58 9.94 -12.28
N ASN A 324 10.45 9.32 -13.04
CA ASN A 324 10.42 7.88 -13.30
C ASN A 324 11.06 7.10 -12.13
N LEU A 325 10.95 5.76 -12.13
CA LEU A 325 11.47 4.94 -11.01
C LEU A 325 12.99 5.06 -10.80
N GLN A 326 13.77 5.26 -11.87
CA GLN A 326 15.20 5.46 -11.75
C GLN A 326 15.48 6.79 -11.03
N GLU A 327 14.85 7.86 -11.47
CA GLU A 327 14.99 9.19 -10.85
C GLU A 327 14.58 9.19 -9.39
N VAL A 328 13.45 8.52 -9.06
CA VAL A 328 12.99 8.38 -7.66
C VAL A 328 14.03 7.66 -6.78
N PHE A 329 14.59 6.53 -7.25
CA PHE A 329 15.54 5.77 -6.44
C PHE A 329 16.95 6.36 -6.42
N ASP A 330 17.26 7.28 -7.32
CA ASP A 330 18.50 8.08 -7.31
C ASP A 330 18.35 9.42 -6.56
N ASP A 331 17.12 9.82 -6.21
CA ASP A 331 16.83 11.08 -5.53
C ASP A 331 17.48 11.14 -4.13
N PRO A 332 18.19 12.24 -3.80
CA PRO A 332 18.86 12.39 -2.50
C PRO A 332 17.93 12.32 -1.30
N GLN A 333 16.68 12.84 -1.39
CA GLN A 333 15.72 12.78 -0.30
C GLN A 333 15.24 11.34 -0.06
N VAL A 334 14.98 10.59 -1.12
CA VAL A 334 14.55 9.17 -1.06
C VAL A 334 15.66 8.32 -0.40
N ARG A 335 16.92 8.58 -0.76
CA ARG A 335 18.10 7.93 -0.14
C ARG A 335 18.29 8.34 1.32
N ALA A 336 18.18 9.62 1.64
CA ALA A 336 18.30 10.14 3.01
C ALA A 336 17.19 9.60 3.94
N MET A 337 16.06 9.18 3.38
CA MET A 337 14.95 8.55 4.12
C MET A 337 15.05 7.03 4.16
N ASP A 338 16.15 6.43 3.71
CA ASP A 338 16.36 4.97 3.67
C ASP A 338 15.22 4.21 2.94
N MET A 339 14.70 4.81 1.85
CA MET A 339 13.64 4.18 1.06
C MET A 339 14.19 3.19 0.02
N VAL A 340 15.49 2.99 -0.02
CA VAL A 340 16.17 1.97 -0.82
C VAL A 340 16.99 1.09 0.13
N LEU A 341 16.68 -0.19 0.19
CA LEU A 341 17.38 -1.18 1.01
C LEU A 341 18.04 -2.23 0.12
N ASP A 342 19.29 -2.54 0.40
CA ASP A 342 20.01 -3.67 -0.20
C ASP A 342 20.03 -4.80 0.85
N VAL A 343 19.32 -5.91 0.58
CA VAL A 343 19.14 -7.03 1.49
C VAL A 343 19.86 -8.26 0.95
N ASP A 344 20.81 -8.78 1.72
CA ASP A 344 21.56 -9.98 1.37
C ASP A 344 20.69 -11.24 1.52
N HIS A 345 20.51 -11.97 0.42
CA HIS A 345 19.79 -13.24 0.33
C HIS A 345 20.75 -14.44 0.16
N GLY A 346 22.01 -14.30 0.62
CA GLY A 346 23.02 -15.35 0.56
C GLY A 346 23.32 -15.76 -0.89
N GLU A 347 23.09 -17.02 -1.23
CA GLU A 347 23.36 -17.57 -2.58
C GLU A 347 22.55 -16.84 -3.70
N SER A 348 21.42 -16.24 -3.38
CA SER A 348 20.61 -15.45 -4.33
C SER A 348 21.11 -13.99 -4.46
N GLY A 349 22.20 -13.64 -3.80
CA GLY A 349 22.81 -12.33 -3.87
C GLY A 349 22.02 -11.23 -3.18
N VAL A 350 22.34 -9.98 -3.51
CA VAL A 350 21.68 -8.80 -2.93
C VAL A 350 20.42 -8.46 -3.72
N VAL A 351 19.30 -8.43 -3.02
CA VAL A 351 18.01 -7.96 -3.56
C VAL A 351 17.75 -6.55 -3.08
N ARG A 352 17.58 -5.62 -4.02
CA ARG A 352 17.21 -4.23 -3.72
C ARG A 352 15.70 -4.12 -3.59
N MET A 353 15.24 -3.48 -2.52
CA MET A 353 13.81 -3.35 -2.22
C MET A 353 13.48 -2.00 -1.57
N THR A 354 12.19 -1.68 -1.53
CA THR A 354 11.71 -0.45 -0.89
C THR A 354 11.87 -0.51 0.63
N GLY A 355 12.23 0.62 1.22
CA GLY A 355 12.41 0.79 2.66
C GLY A 355 11.10 0.90 3.44
N PHE A 356 11.23 1.34 4.69
CA PHE A 356 10.12 1.46 5.64
C PHE A 356 9.58 2.89 5.63
N PRO A 357 8.32 3.12 5.19
CA PRO A 357 7.74 4.46 5.13
C PRO A 357 7.39 5.02 6.51
N VAL A 358 7.16 4.16 7.51
CA VAL A 358 6.88 4.56 8.89
C VAL A 358 8.15 4.52 9.72
N LYS A 359 8.49 5.65 10.36
CA LYS A 359 9.68 5.78 11.21
C LYS A 359 9.26 5.91 12.68
N LEU A 360 9.54 4.88 13.48
CA LEU A 360 9.34 4.89 14.94
C LEU A 360 10.67 5.25 15.63
N SER A 361 10.66 6.28 16.45
CA SER A 361 11.88 6.83 17.06
C SER A 361 12.53 5.93 18.11
N LYS A 362 11.79 4.99 18.70
CA LYS A 362 12.25 4.10 19.77
C LYS A 362 12.35 2.65 19.32
N THR A 363 11.44 2.21 18.45
CA THR A 363 11.29 0.83 17.98
C THR A 363 11.25 0.82 16.45
N PRO A 364 12.31 1.25 15.76
CA PRO A 364 12.30 1.40 14.31
C PRO A 364 12.13 0.06 13.60
N ALA A 365 11.41 0.08 12.48
CA ALA A 365 11.35 -1.04 11.56
C ALA A 365 12.76 -1.37 11.03
N ARG A 366 13.02 -2.67 10.81
CA ARG A 366 14.34 -3.13 10.32
C ARG A 366 14.24 -4.43 9.55
N ILE A 367 15.25 -4.70 8.74
CA ILE A 367 15.46 -6.04 8.19
C ILE A 367 16.11 -6.91 9.28
N GLN A 368 15.42 -7.96 9.69
CA GLN A 368 15.90 -8.97 10.62
C GLN A 368 16.42 -10.18 9.86
N ARG A 369 15.79 -10.52 8.73
CA ARG A 369 16.14 -11.61 7.83
C ARG A 369 15.70 -11.34 6.39
N PRO A 370 16.36 -11.96 5.40
CA PRO A 370 15.85 -11.96 4.03
C PRO A 370 14.52 -12.73 3.92
N ALA A 371 13.89 -12.67 2.73
CA ALA A 371 12.75 -13.52 2.44
C ALA A 371 13.17 -15.00 2.43
N PRO A 372 12.37 -15.90 3.04
CA PRO A 372 12.76 -17.29 3.25
C PRO A 372 12.69 -18.12 1.97
N LYS A 373 13.55 -19.15 1.88
CA LYS A 373 13.34 -20.29 0.96
C LYS A 373 12.07 -21.05 1.37
N LEU A 374 11.48 -21.82 0.45
CA LEU A 374 10.29 -22.61 0.75
C LEU A 374 10.61 -23.67 1.80
N GLY A 375 9.87 -23.69 2.91
CA GLY A 375 10.04 -24.62 4.02
C GLY A 375 11.35 -24.47 4.80
N GLU A 376 12.05 -23.35 4.64
CA GLU A 376 13.39 -23.14 5.27
C GLU A 376 13.39 -23.35 6.78
N HIS A 377 12.26 -23.20 7.43
CA HIS A 377 12.17 -23.24 8.89
C HIS A 377 11.32 -24.43 9.39
N ASN A 378 11.16 -25.49 8.58
CA ASN A 378 10.37 -26.67 8.98
C ASN A 378 10.92 -27.30 10.26
N ASP A 379 12.22 -27.63 10.30
CA ASP A 379 12.83 -28.29 11.45
C ASP A 379 12.80 -27.42 12.70
N GLU A 380 13.01 -26.09 12.53
CA GLU A 380 13.00 -25.13 13.65
C GLU A 380 11.60 -25.00 14.29
N ILE A 381 10.53 -25.04 13.48
CA ILE A 381 9.18 -24.68 13.91
C ILE A 381 8.32 -25.90 14.15
N LEU A 382 8.44 -26.93 13.30
CA LEU A 382 7.60 -28.12 13.37
C LEU A 382 8.26 -29.25 14.16
N GLY A 383 9.59 -29.15 14.42
CA GLY A 383 10.40 -30.22 15.02
C GLY A 383 10.84 -31.26 13.98
N ASP A 384 11.75 -32.12 14.36
CA ASP A 384 12.17 -33.26 13.55
C ASP A 384 10.97 -34.21 13.34
N SER A 385 10.50 -34.29 12.11
CA SER A 385 9.42 -35.22 11.70
C SER A 385 9.94 -36.60 11.33
#